data_7013dbd5188091c5f66d9c3c622f4913
#
_entry.id   7013dbd5188091c5f66d9c3c622f4913
#
_cell.length_a   1.000
_cell.length_b   1.000
_cell.length_c   1.000
_cell.angle_alpha   90.00
_cell.angle_beta   90.00
_cell.angle_gamma   90.00
#
_symmetry.space_group_name_H-M   'P 1'
#
loop_
_entity.id
_entity.type
_entity.pdbx_description
1 polymer ?
#
loop_
_entity_poly.entity_id
_entity_poly.type
_entity_poly.pdbx_seq_one_letter_code
_entity_poly.pdbx_strand_id
1 'polypeptide(L)'
;MADNFTILVGTIGQGMNVSGDSGETWTKIRNPIPSECSIRALRTYPDDPHRILAGTDGLGLFRSDDNGLNWSGVDSPIGDLQVWSVAVDPANTDTIFAGTRPEGFRSRDGGKTWDKLSMGATLECPIGTPRTTNMVVD
;
A
#
# COMPACT_ATOMS: atom_id res chain seq x y z
N MET A 1 27.52 17.61 5.13
CA MET A 1 27.14 16.22 4.79
C MET A 1 25.74 16.22 4.28
N ALA A 2 25.53 15.68 3.12
CA ALA A 2 24.15 15.46 2.65
C ALA A 2 23.53 14.33 3.49
N ASP A 3 22.34 14.57 4.04
CA ASP A 3 21.58 13.52 4.69
C ASP A 3 21.13 12.51 3.62
N ASN A 4 21.54 11.27 3.76
CA ASN A 4 21.03 10.21 2.90
C ASN A 4 19.61 9.87 3.31
N PHE A 5 18.72 9.88 2.35
CA PHE A 5 17.34 9.44 2.55
C PHE A 5 17.01 8.27 1.62
N THR A 6 16.08 7.45 2.08
CA THR A 6 15.57 6.32 1.29
C THR A 6 14.44 6.79 0.38
N ILE A 7 14.53 6.42 -0.88
CA ILE A 7 13.48 6.66 -1.86
C ILE A 7 12.89 5.33 -2.30
N LEU A 8 11.58 5.22 -2.28
CA LEU A 8 10.84 4.08 -2.83
C LEU A 8 10.03 4.56 -4.03
N VAL A 9 10.15 3.83 -5.12
CA VAL A 9 9.40 4.10 -6.36
C VAL A 9 8.60 2.87 -6.74
N GLY A 10 7.28 2.98 -6.62
CA GLY A 10 6.33 2.02 -7.17
C GLY A 10 6.00 2.37 -8.61
N THR A 11 5.94 1.38 -9.47
CA THR A 11 5.66 1.54 -10.90
C THR A 11 4.44 0.75 -11.34
N ILE A 12 3.94 1.08 -12.51
CA ILE A 12 2.88 0.30 -13.18
C ILE A 12 3.55 -0.77 -14.05
N GLY A 13 3.40 -2.03 -13.66
CA GLY A 13 3.87 -3.19 -14.41
C GLY A 13 5.38 -3.46 -14.35
N GLN A 14 6.12 -2.74 -13.48
CA GLN A 14 7.56 -2.91 -13.31
C GLN A 14 7.97 -3.10 -11.83
N GLY A 15 7.00 -3.34 -10.94
CA GLY A 15 7.24 -3.57 -9.52
C GLY A 15 7.73 -2.33 -8.78
N MET A 16 8.65 -2.54 -7.84
CA MET A 16 9.16 -1.51 -6.94
C MET A 16 10.69 -1.44 -6.97
N ASN A 17 11.22 -0.24 -6.85
CA ASN A 17 12.65 0.01 -6.71
C ASN A 17 12.91 0.83 -5.44
N VAL A 18 14.06 0.59 -4.81
CA VAL A 18 14.52 1.31 -3.62
C VAL A 18 15.89 1.90 -3.86
N SER A 19 16.10 3.12 -3.41
CA SER A 19 17.39 3.77 -3.29
C SER A 19 17.63 4.10 -1.82
N GLY A 20 18.80 3.75 -1.29
CA GLY A 20 19.24 4.09 0.06
C GLY A 20 20.26 5.25 0.10
N ASP A 21 20.59 5.83 -1.05
CA ASP A 21 21.62 6.84 -1.24
C ASP A 21 21.11 8.09 -1.97
N SER A 22 19.88 8.50 -1.64
CA SER A 22 19.25 9.70 -2.19
C SER A 22 19.04 9.69 -3.71
N GLY A 23 18.93 8.50 -4.30
CA GLY A 23 18.64 8.30 -5.72
C GLY A 23 19.85 8.07 -6.61
N GLU A 24 21.05 7.95 -6.05
CA GLU A 24 22.27 7.69 -6.85
C GLU A 24 22.29 6.27 -7.40
N THR A 25 21.92 5.28 -6.57
CA THR A 25 21.81 3.89 -7.01
C THR A 25 20.43 3.29 -6.66
N TRP A 26 20.01 2.30 -7.43
CA TRP A 26 18.68 1.69 -7.30
C TRP A 26 18.78 0.18 -7.27
N THR A 27 18.02 -0.42 -6.36
CA THR A 27 17.85 -1.87 -6.24
C THR A 27 16.39 -2.21 -6.51
N LYS A 28 16.16 -3.17 -7.40
CA LYS A 28 14.80 -3.67 -7.68
C LYS A 28 14.38 -4.65 -6.60
N ILE A 29 13.22 -4.44 -6.01
CA ILE A 29 12.58 -5.39 -5.11
C ILE A 29 12.00 -6.52 -5.96
N ARG A 30 12.30 -7.78 -5.60
CA ARG A 30 11.91 -8.97 -6.39
C ARG A 30 11.07 -9.98 -5.61
N ASN A 31 11.15 -9.95 -4.28
CA ASN A 31 10.45 -10.89 -3.42
C ASN A 31 9.98 -10.18 -2.14
N PRO A 32 8.76 -10.50 -1.67
CA PRO A 32 7.71 -11.32 -2.28
C PRO A 32 6.90 -10.57 -3.35
N ILE A 33 7.18 -9.29 -3.60
CA ILE A 33 6.50 -8.48 -4.61
C ILE A 33 7.07 -8.83 -5.98
N PRO A 34 6.27 -9.39 -6.91
CA PRO A 34 6.76 -9.75 -8.23
C PRO A 34 7.27 -8.53 -9.01
N SER A 35 8.28 -8.74 -9.84
CA SER A 35 8.92 -7.69 -10.61
C SER A 35 8.02 -7.04 -11.67
N GLU A 36 6.94 -7.70 -12.05
CA GLU A 36 5.94 -7.23 -13.02
C GLU A 36 4.68 -6.66 -12.37
N CYS A 37 4.63 -6.63 -11.03
CA CYS A 37 3.49 -6.12 -10.30
C CYS A 37 3.35 -4.60 -10.47
N SER A 38 2.12 -4.13 -10.53
CA SER A 38 1.82 -2.70 -10.43
C SER A 38 1.65 -2.30 -8.98
N ILE A 39 2.40 -1.29 -8.55
CA ILE A 39 2.28 -0.66 -7.24
C ILE A 39 1.36 0.54 -7.37
N ARG A 40 0.23 0.52 -6.69
CA ARG A 40 -0.82 1.55 -6.76
C ARG A 40 -0.76 2.55 -5.63
N ALA A 41 -0.28 2.12 -4.47
CA ALA A 41 -0.20 2.96 -3.28
C ALA A 41 1.08 2.67 -2.50
N LEU A 42 1.68 3.71 -1.95
CA LEU A 42 2.76 3.65 -0.98
C LEU A 42 2.43 4.61 0.16
N ARG A 43 2.55 4.12 1.40
CA ARG A 43 2.29 4.94 2.59
C ARG A 43 3.24 4.56 3.71
N THR A 44 3.95 5.54 4.24
CA THR A 44 4.68 5.40 5.50
C THR A 44 3.72 5.48 6.68
N TYR A 45 4.08 4.84 7.79
CA TYR A 45 3.34 5.00 9.03
C TYR A 45 3.67 6.37 9.66
N PRO A 46 2.67 7.06 10.24
CA PRO A 46 2.88 8.40 10.81
C PRO A 46 3.80 8.42 12.04
N ASP A 47 3.82 7.33 12.81
CA ASP A 47 4.63 7.16 14.02
C ASP A 47 6.01 6.57 13.76
N ASP A 48 6.21 5.92 12.62
CA ASP A 48 7.47 5.29 12.26
C ASP A 48 7.66 5.26 10.72
N PRO A 49 8.48 6.15 10.16
CA PRO A 49 8.69 6.24 8.72
C PRO A 49 9.43 5.03 8.12
N HIS A 50 10.03 4.16 8.95
CA HIS A 50 10.66 2.92 8.47
C HIS A 50 9.62 1.84 8.15
N ARG A 51 8.40 1.98 8.68
CA ARG A 51 7.28 1.11 8.38
C ARG A 51 6.51 1.64 7.18
N ILE A 52 6.27 0.79 6.20
CA ILE A 52 5.69 1.18 4.92
C ILE A 52 4.66 0.15 4.48
N LEU A 53 3.54 0.63 3.94
CA LEU A 53 2.52 -0.17 3.28
C LEU A 53 2.57 0.06 1.77
N ALA A 54 2.42 -1.02 1.00
CA ALA A 54 2.33 -1.00 -0.45
C ALA A 54 1.07 -1.70 -0.93
N GLY A 55 0.20 -0.96 -1.60
CA GLY A 55 -0.97 -1.48 -2.27
C GLY A 55 -0.65 -1.89 -3.71
N THR A 56 -1.12 -3.06 -4.12
CA THR A 56 -0.79 -3.64 -5.42
C THR A 56 -2.03 -3.86 -6.28
N ASP A 57 -1.79 -4.10 -7.56
CA ASP A 57 -2.84 -4.45 -8.52
C ASP A 57 -3.03 -5.98 -8.55
N GLY A 58 -3.93 -6.47 -7.69
CA GLY A 58 -4.35 -7.86 -7.66
C GLY A 58 -3.56 -8.81 -6.74
N LEU A 59 -2.62 -8.28 -5.93
CA LEU A 59 -1.91 -9.05 -4.91
C LEU A 59 -2.10 -8.48 -3.50
N GLY A 60 -3.12 -7.63 -3.32
CA GLY A 60 -3.47 -7.07 -2.04
C GLY A 60 -2.44 -6.08 -1.50
N LEU A 61 -2.14 -6.23 -0.21
CA LEU A 61 -1.33 -5.30 0.57
C LEU A 61 -0.03 -5.96 1.05
N PHE A 62 1.08 -5.25 0.95
CA PHE A 62 2.37 -5.64 1.50
C PHE A 62 2.84 -4.64 2.54
N ARG A 63 3.64 -5.12 3.51
CA ARG A 63 4.26 -4.30 4.56
C ARG A 63 5.76 -4.52 4.61
N SER A 64 6.48 -3.42 4.81
CA SER A 64 7.89 -3.40 5.20
C SER A 64 8.01 -2.73 6.57
N ASP A 65 8.93 -3.23 7.39
CA ASP A 65 9.30 -2.66 8.70
C ASP A 65 10.76 -2.16 8.70
N ASP A 66 11.42 -2.10 7.55
CA ASP A 66 12.85 -1.79 7.39
C ASP A 66 13.17 -0.89 6.18
N ASN A 67 12.44 0.20 6.03
CA ASN A 67 12.62 1.15 4.93
C ASN A 67 12.38 0.59 3.52
N GLY A 68 11.60 -0.47 3.39
CA GLY A 68 11.31 -1.06 2.10
C GLY A 68 12.37 -2.02 1.56
N LEU A 69 13.31 -2.46 2.41
CA LEU A 69 14.32 -3.45 2.02
C LEU A 69 13.72 -4.86 1.97
N ASN A 70 12.91 -5.22 2.97
CA ASN A 70 12.19 -6.48 3.03
C ASN A 70 10.70 -6.26 3.15
N TRP A 71 9.92 -7.12 2.50
CA TRP A 71 8.47 -7.03 2.44
C TRP A 71 7.81 -8.34 2.84
N SER A 72 6.62 -8.26 3.40
CA SER A 72 5.75 -9.40 3.66
C SER A 72 4.32 -9.09 3.23
N GLY A 73 3.61 -10.07 2.69
CA GLY A 73 2.19 -9.93 2.39
C GLY A 73 1.38 -9.78 3.68
N VAL A 74 0.41 -8.88 3.68
CA VAL A 74 -0.57 -8.77 4.75
C VAL A 74 -1.66 -9.81 4.48
N ASP A 75 -1.67 -10.87 5.29
CA ASP A 75 -2.68 -11.93 5.19
C ASP A 75 -4.06 -11.36 5.53
N SER A 76 -4.93 -11.30 4.54
CA SER A 76 -6.19 -10.58 4.67
C SER A 76 -7.19 -11.00 3.57
N PRO A 77 -8.51 -10.73 3.75
CA PRO A 77 -9.51 -10.97 2.71
C PRO A 77 -9.34 -10.10 1.46
N ILE A 78 -8.38 -9.14 1.49
CA ILE A 78 -8.04 -8.30 0.33
C ILE A 78 -6.77 -8.79 -0.41
N GLY A 79 -6.28 -10.00 -0.12
CA GLY A 79 -5.02 -10.54 -0.65
C GLY A 79 -4.96 -10.72 -2.16
N ASP A 80 -6.09 -10.80 -2.83
CA ASP A 80 -6.22 -10.92 -4.29
C ASP A 80 -6.89 -9.68 -4.92
N LEU A 81 -7.13 -8.62 -4.13
CA LEU A 81 -7.78 -7.41 -4.61
C LEU A 81 -6.79 -6.37 -5.13
N GLN A 82 -7.30 -5.51 -5.98
CA GLN A 82 -6.62 -4.29 -6.40
C GLN A 82 -6.71 -3.26 -5.28
N VAL A 83 -5.57 -2.92 -4.66
CA VAL A 83 -5.49 -1.90 -3.61
C VAL A 83 -5.00 -0.59 -4.23
N TRP A 84 -5.90 0.37 -4.37
CA TRP A 84 -5.67 1.65 -5.04
C TRP A 84 -5.18 2.77 -4.12
N SER A 85 -5.54 2.68 -2.84
CA SER A 85 -5.15 3.65 -1.83
C SER A 85 -5.01 3.00 -0.47
N VAL A 86 -4.13 3.55 0.35
CA VAL A 86 -3.89 3.12 1.73
C VAL A 86 -3.79 4.36 2.61
N ALA A 87 -4.39 4.31 3.78
CA ALA A 87 -4.24 5.33 4.82
C ALA A 87 -4.05 4.65 6.18
N VAL A 88 -3.29 5.29 7.04
CA VAL A 88 -3.05 4.87 8.42
C VAL A 88 -3.55 5.99 9.32
N ASP A 89 -4.31 5.65 10.35
CA ASP A 89 -4.81 6.60 11.34
C ASP A 89 -3.62 7.13 12.18
N PRO A 90 -3.35 8.44 12.16
CA PRO A 90 -2.22 8.98 12.91
C PRO A 90 -2.41 8.94 14.43
N ALA A 91 -3.65 8.85 14.91
CA ALA A 91 -3.95 8.72 16.33
C ALA A 91 -3.85 7.27 16.84
N ASN A 92 -4.03 6.30 15.95
CA ASN A 92 -3.93 4.87 16.26
C ASN A 92 -3.46 4.09 15.03
N THR A 93 -2.16 3.87 14.92
CA THR A 93 -1.52 3.24 13.76
C THR A 93 -1.84 1.75 13.56
N ASP A 94 -2.55 1.11 14.50
CA ASP A 94 -3.18 -0.19 14.26
C ASP A 94 -4.42 -0.10 13.36
N THR A 95 -4.96 1.11 13.17
CA THR A 95 -6.08 1.36 12.28
C THR A 95 -5.57 1.69 10.88
N ILE A 96 -5.86 0.80 9.93
CA ILE A 96 -5.44 0.90 8.53
C ILE A 96 -6.69 0.87 7.64
N PHE A 97 -6.70 1.72 6.63
CA PHE A 97 -7.72 1.74 5.60
C PHE A 97 -7.11 1.34 4.26
N ALA A 98 -7.80 0.49 3.53
CA ALA A 98 -7.44 0.09 2.17
C ALA A 98 -8.60 0.37 1.22
N GLY A 99 -8.35 1.21 0.24
CA GLY A 99 -9.28 1.47 -0.85
C GLY A 99 -9.07 0.48 -1.97
N THR A 100 -10.07 -0.33 -2.23
CA THR A 100 -10.03 -1.38 -3.24
C THR A 100 -11.10 -1.15 -4.31
N ARG A 101 -11.26 -2.12 -5.18
CA ARG A 101 -12.32 -2.16 -6.16
C ARG A 101 -13.27 -3.33 -5.82
N PRO A 102 -14.58 -3.07 -5.64
CA PRO A 102 -15.29 -1.78 -5.73
C PRO A 102 -15.37 -1.00 -4.42
N GLU A 103 -14.86 -1.52 -3.31
CA GLU A 103 -15.15 -1.02 -1.96
C GLU A 103 -13.88 -0.72 -1.15
N GLY A 104 -14.07 -0.20 0.08
CA GLY A 104 -13.01 0.01 1.05
C GLY A 104 -13.04 -1.02 2.16
N PHE A 105 -11.90 -1.18 2.82
CA PHE A 105 -11.74 -2.04 3.98
C PHE A 105 -11.03 -1.29 5.10
N ARG A 106 -11.29 -1.68 6.33
CA ARG A 106 -10.63 -1.16 7.52
C ARG A 106 -10.15 -2.30 8.40
N SER A 107 -8.91 -2.22 8.83
CA SER A 107 -8.36 -3.00 9.95
C SER A 107 -8.26 -2.11 11.18
N ARG A 108 -8.39 -2.68 12.37
CA ARG A 108 -8.18 -2.03 13.68
C ARG A 108 -7.13 -2.74 14.53
N ASP A 109 -6.45 -3.71 13.98
CA ASP A 109 -5.52 -4.61 14.66
C ASP A 109 -4.22 -4.81 13.89
N GLY A 110 -3.78 -3.77 13.20
CA GLY A 110 -2.53 -3.77 12.45
C GLY A 110 -2.54 -4.62 11.18
N GLY A 111 -3.73 -4.87 10.62
CA GLY A 111 -3.87 -5.63 9.38
C GLY A 111 -4.17 -7.12 9.57
N LYS A 112 -4.44 -7.58 10.78
CA LYS A 112 -4.75 -9.00 11.05
C LYS A 112 -6.17 -9.37 10.65
N THR A 113 -7.13 -8.48 10.94
CA THR A 113 -8.54 -8.63 10.53
C THR A 113 -9.03 -7.38 9.82
N TRP A 114 -10.02 -7.54 8.94
CA TRP A 114 -10.52 -6.47 8.11
C TRP A 114 -12.04 -6.45 8.04
N ASP A 115 -12.61 -5.27 8.23
CA ASP A 115 -14.03 -4.99 8.04
C ASP A 115 -14.25 -4.33 6.69
N LYS A 116 -15.22 -4.81 5.93
CA LYS A 116 -15.67 -4.18 4.70
C LYS A 116 -16.44 -2.89 5.03
N LEU A 117 -16.09 -1.80 4.35
CA LEU A 117 -16.77 -0.53 4.49
C LEU A 117 -17.86 -0.39 3.42
N SER A 118 -19.11 -0.28 3.87
CA SER A 118 -20.22 -0.01 2.95
C SER A 118 -20.26 1.48 2.62
N MET A 119 -19.71 1.85 1.47
CA MET A 119 -19.62 3.25 1.02
C MET A 119 -20.75 3.65 0.09
N GLY A 120 -21.78 2.78 -0.11
CA GLY A 120 -22.87 3.03 -1.04
C GLY A 120 -22.44 3.07 -2.52
N ALA A 121 -21.23 2.59 -2.83
CA ALA A 121 -20.77 2.50 -4.21
C ALA A 121 -21.61 1.47 -4.97
N THR A 122 -22.20 1.87 -6.08
CA THR A 122 -22.96 0.98 -6.96
C THR A 122 -22.09 0.53 -8.13
N LEU A 123 -22.36 -0.67 -8.62
CA LEU A 123 -21.67 -1.20 -9.82
C LEU A 123 -22.14 -0.53 -11.12
N GLU A 124 -23.17 0.31 -11.05
CA GLU A 124 -23.77 0.99 -12.20
C GLU A 124 -23.07 2.31 -12.53
N CYS A 125 -21.76 2.26 -12.71
CA CYS A 125 -21.02 3.42 -13.19
C CYS A 125 -20.79 3.31 -14.71
N PRO A 126 -21.27 4.27 -15.51
CA PRO A 126 -21.17 4.19 -16.97
C PRO A 126 -19.73 4.23 -17.51
N ILE A 127 -18.77 4.65 -16.68
CA ILE A 127 -17.35 4.71 -17.03
C ILE A 127 -16.52 3.59 -16.39
N GLY A 128 -17.16 2.59 -15.79
CA GLY A 128 -16.51 1.42 -15.19
C GLY A 128 -16.83 1.19 -13.72
N THR A 129 -16.22 0.17 -13.14
CA THR A 129 -16.43 -0.18 -11.74
C THR A 129 -15.85 0.88 -10.81
N PRO A 130 -16.58 1.33 -9.78
CA PRO A 130 -16.06 2.28 -8.78
C PRO A 130 -14.75 1.82 -8.16
N ARG A 131 -13.87 2.77 -7.85
CA ARG A 131 -12.57 2.53 -7.20
C ARG A 131 -12.35 3.56 -6.10
N THR A 132 -11.78 3.13 -5.01
CA THR A 132 -11.34 4.04 -3.96
C THR A 132 -9.91 4.48 -4.26
N THR A 133 -9.74 5.64 -4.86
CA THR A 133 -8.44 6.11 -5.36
C THR A 133 -7.64 6.91 -4.35
N ASN A 134 -8.31 7.53 -3.38
CA ASN A 134 -7.68 8.32 -2.33
C ASN A 134 -8.38 8.11 -0.99
N MET A 135 -7.59 8.08 0.07
CA MET A 135 -8.04 8.09 1.44
C MET A 135 -7.19 9.06 2.26
N VAL A 136 -7.82 9.79 3.15
CA VAL A 136 -7.17 10.65 4.14
C VAL A 136 -7.80 10.35 5.50
N VAL A 137 -6.96 10.24 6.50
CA VAL A 137 -7.34 10.17 7.91
C VAL A 137 -6.59 11.29 8.62
N ASP A 138 -7.30 12.16 9.32
CA ASP A 138 -6.78 13.30 10.09
C ASP A 138 -7.12 13.18 11.59
#